data_1003b022b4cf9da994ac6c0e9cd52bfa
#
_entry.id   1003b022b4cf9da994ac6c0e9cd52bfa
#
_cell.length_a   1.000
_cell.length_b   1.000
_cell.length_c   1.000
_cell.angle_alpha   90.00
_cell.angle_beta   90.00
_cell.angle_gamma   90.00
#
_symmetry.space_group_name_H-M   'P 1'
#
loop_
_entity.id
_entity.type
_entity.pdbx_description
1 polymer ?
#
loop_
_entity_poly.entity_id
_entity_poly.type
_entity_poly.pdbx_seq_one_letter_code
_entity_poly.pdbx_strand_id
1 'polypeptide(L)'
;MNTINKSPRSKVLTLFKVGSVFNPVRTKLNRCYLKYKYVVLDYPSRLNAMAIDPSKIVMSKDFRYTPGEVIFSVPFFKRVSISVRHDQEIVISKSSKRHALIMHAVLLMKSALHFKDGLNVDVENSEELRHCGLGSSSGLLASVACAINEVYGNPVDKKTLIAYLAQNHGEEIDGDNFHLNPVQCIGGSAAAGLCKAGMIILSGESVPIATMRVPKTYSIIVGIPKDIRDADSRILMGKEKKNLYKFVATGRKYGKIIAYNILHRMLPAMVMRDLKAIGDVIYEYRFKMGSIKNCSFTYKNLPKLCKRLEYLKNDGIAEILSISSVGPGIFVITKQPKLCERAFRSERLKIYSWAVNNDGYKIVRRMKNG
;
A
#
# COMPACT_ATOMS: atom_id res chain seq x y z
N MET A 1 -27.61 16.16 37.90
CA MET A 1 -26.14 16.13 37.88
C MET A 1 -25.72 15.50 36.57
N ASN A 2 -25.34 16.35 35.58
CA ASN A 2 -24.93 15.92 34.26
C ASN A 2 -23.42 15.66 34.23
N THR A 3 -23.02 14.42 34.24
CA THR A 3 -21.63 14.02 33.98
C THR A 3 -21.39 14.05 32.47
N ILE A 4 -20.79 15.16 32.02
CA ILE A 4 -20.25 15.28 30.64
C ILE A 4 -19.07 14.32 30.53
N ASN A 5 -19.29 13.21 29.83
CA ASN A 5 -18.23 12.29 29.40
C ASN A 5 -17.24 13.06 28.51
N LYS A 6 -16.13 13.51 29.05
CA LYS A 6 -14.99 14.04 28.31
C LYS A 6 -14.44 12.90 27.41
N SER A 7 -14.65 13.02 26.11
CA SER A 7 -14.00 12.16 25.13
C SER A 7 -12.49 12.13 25.38
N PRO A 8 -11.82 10.98 25.32
CA PRO A 8 -10.37 10.93 25.53
C PRO A 8 -9.69 11.78 24.45
N ARG A 9 -8.96 12.81 24.88
CA ARG A 9 -8.09 13.62 24.00
C ARG A 9 -7.19 12.66 23.26
N SER A 10 -7.33 12.60 21.93
CA SER A 10 -6.44 11.82 21.08
C SER A 10 -5.01 12.31 21.28
N LYS A 11 -4.18 11.52 21.97
CA LYS A 11 -2.75 11.81 22.08
C LYS A 11 -2.17 11.83 20.67
N VAL A 12 -1.72 13.00 20.21
CA VAL A 12 -0.96 13.13 18.98
C VAL A 12 0.24 12.19 19.08
N LEU A 13 0.38 11.27 18.13
CA LEU A 13 1.53 10.39 18.10
C LEU A 13 2.78 11.21 17.88
N THR A 14 3.69 11.15 18.84
CA THR A 14 5.06 11.65 18.70
C THR A 14 5.86 10.72 17.80
N LEU A 15 6.92 11.22 17.17
CA LEU A 15 7.90 10.43 16.44
C LEU A 15 8.31 9.20 17.26
N PHE A 16 8.58 8.11 16.58
CA PHE A 16 9.03 6.88 17.23
C PHE A 16 10.34 6.38 16.63
N LYS A 17 11.11 5.65 17.42
CA LYS A 17 12.41 5.11 16.99
C LYS A 17 12.24 4.00 15.95
N VAL A 18 13.13 3.99 14.96
CA VAL A 18 13.29 2.88 14.01
C VAL A 18 13.42 1.57 14.80
N GLY A 19 12.64 0.54 14.40
CA GLY A 19 12.57 -0.75 15.08
C GLY A 19 11.57 -0.84 16.22
N SER A 20 10.85 0.25 16.58
CA SER A 20 9.78 0.17 17.59
C SER A 20 8.64 -0.75 17.14
N VAL A 21 8.20 -1.64 18.01
CA VAL A 21 7.09 -2.56 17.81
C VAL A 21 5.93 -2.16 18.70
N PHE A 22 4.79 -1.80 18.10
CA PHE A 22 3.55 -1.43 18.81
C PHE A 22 2.64 -2.63 19.01
N ASN A 23 2.55 -3.49 17.99
CA ASN A 23 1.74 -4.69 17.99
C ASN A 23 2.62 -5.88 17.61
N PRO A 24 3.08 -6.67 18.60
CA PRO A 24 3.93 -7.84 18.35
C PRO A 24 3.14 -8.95 17.65
N VAL A 25 3.85 -9.84 16.97
CA VAL A 25 3.27 -11.08 16.46
C VAL A 25 2.72 -11.88 17.63
N ARG A 26 1.42 -12.18 17.61
CA ARG A 26 0.71 -12.87 18.70
C ARG A 26 0.75 -14.40 18.57
N THR A 27 0.98 -14.89 17.37
CA THR A 27 1.05 -16.32 17.09
C THR A 27 2.37 -16.86 17.63
N LYS A 28 2.32 -17.93 18.41
CA LYS A 28 3.52 -18.65 18.83
C LYS A 28 4.19 -19.21 17.58
N LEU A 29 5.32 -18.63 17.21
CA LEU A 29 6.10 -19.11 16.07
C LEU A 29 6.87 -20.37 16.48
N ASN A 30 6.95 -21.33 15.57
CA ASN A 30 7.90 -22.42 15.70
C ASN A 30 9.32 -21.86 15.67
N ARG A 31 10.29 -22.61 16.26
CA ARG A 31 11.68 -22.20 16.24
C ARG A 31 12.12 -21.88 14.81
N CYS A 32 12.59 -20.64 14.59
CA CYS A 32 13.03 -20.20 13.27
C CYS A 32 14.41 -20.75 12.98
N TYR A 33 14.55 -21.45 11.86
CA TYR A 33 15.85 -21.97 11.38
C TYR A 33 16.22 -21.24 10.10
N LEU A 34 17.50 -20.93 9.97
CA LEU A 34 18.08 -20.40 8.75
C LEU A 34 17.92 -21.43 7.62
N LYS A 35 17.10 -21.13 6.62
CA LYS A 35 16.82 -22.01 5.48
C LYS A 35 17.64 -21.66 4.26
N TYR A 36 17.82 -20.36 4.03
CA TYR A 36 18.60 -19.86 2.90
C TYR A 36 19.63 -18.86 3.36
N LYS A 37 20.88 -19.00 2.90
CA LYS A 37 21.94 -18.02 3.14
C LYS A 37 21.86 -16.79 2.25
N TYR A 38 21.07 -16.88 1.16
CA TYR A 38 20.87 -15.79 0.20
C TYR A 38 19.48 -15.88 -0.43
N VAL A 39 18.80 -14.74 -0.51
CA VAL A 39 17.49 -14.60 -1.17
C VAL A 39 17.47 -13.31 -1.98
N VAL A 40 17.01 -13.40 -3.23
CA VAL A 40 16.65 -12.24 -4.06
C VAL A 40 15.20 -12.37 -4.47
N LEU A 41 14.43 -11.32 -4.28
CA LEU A 41 13.05 -11.28 -4.74
C LEU A 41 12.68 -9.94 -5.39
N ASP A 42 11.73 -10.01 -6.32
CA ASP A 42 11.05 -8.86 -6.92
C ASP A 42 9.69 -8.69 -6.25
N TYR A 43 9.48 -7.54 -5.61
CA TYR A 43 8.27 -7.23 -4.85
C TYR A 43 7.41 -6.20 -5.59
N PRO A 44 6.11 -6.47 -5.84
CA PRO A 44 5.24 -5.58 -6.61
C PRO A 44 4.80 -4.36 -5.82
N SER A 45 4.39 -3.34 -6.54
CA SER A 45 3.68 -2.18 -5.99
C SER A 45 2.16 -2.39 -6.00
N ARG A 46 1.42 -1.45 -5.41
CA ARG A 46 -0.04 -1.50 -5.38
C ARG A 46 -0.68 -0.19 -5.81
N LEU A 47 -1.89 -0.28 -6.33
CA LEU A 47 -2.82 0.83 -6.53
C LEU A 47 -3.97 0.68 -5.54
N ASN A 48 -4.26 1.71 -4.74
CA ASN A 48 -5.42 1.72 -3.85
C ASN A 48 -6.59 2.37 -4.58
N ALA A 49 -7.61 1.59 -4.90
CA ALA A 49 -8.77 2.05 -5.66
C ALA A 49 -9.80 2.77 -4.79
N MET A 50 -10.02 2.32 -3.56
CA MET A 50 -10.96 2.95 -2.61
C MET A 50 -10.71 2.49 -1.17
N ALA A 51 -11.14 3.30 -0.20
CA ALA A 51 -11.26 2.88 1.19
C ALA A 51 -12.65 2.25 1.44
N ILE A 52 -12.72 1.28 2.36
CA ILE A 52 -13.98 0.60 2.71
C ILE A 52 -14.75 1.40 3.76
N ASP A 53 -14.06 1.83 4.81
CA ASP A 53 -14.65 2.70 5.85
C ASP A 53 -13.79 3.94 6.08
N PRO A 54 -13.97 5.00 5.28
CA PRO A 54 -13.18 6.22 5.45
C PRO A 54 -13.37 6.90 6.82
N SER A 55 -14.41 6.57 7.59
CA SER A 55 -14.60 7.11 8.95
C SER A 55 -13.53 6.64 9.94
N LYS A 56 -12.81 5.58 9.62
CA LYS A 56 -11.73 5.00 10.42
C LYS A 56 -10.34 5.51 10.04
N ILE A 57 -10.25 6.44 9.09
CA ILE A 57 -9.01 7.16 8.80
C ILE A 57 -8.74 8.10 9.96
N VAL A 58 -7.83 7.72 10.85
CA VAL A 58 -7.52 8.47 12.07
C VAL A 58 -6.02 8.50 12.32
N MET A 59 -5.55 9.56 12.98
CA MET A 59 -4.21 9.61 13.54
C MET A 59 -4.26 9.17 15.01
N SER A 60 -4.41 7.86 15.23
CA SER A 60 -4.55 7.26 16.56
C SER A 60 -3.44 6.24 16.79
N LYS A 61 -3.15 5.98 18.08
CA LYS A 61 -2.23 4.90 18.49
C LYS A 61 -2.79 3.50 18.28
N ASP A 62 -4.08 3.36 18.08
CA ASP A 62 -4.70 2.07 17.79
C ASP A 62 -4.66 1.80 16.30
N PHE A 63 -3.52 1.28 15.85
CA PHE A 63 -3.32 0.88 14.46
C PHE A 63 -4.01 -0.43 14.09
N ARG A 64 -4.68 -1.11 15.02
CA ARG A 64 -5.33 -2.40 14.75
C ARG A 64 -6.54 -2.24 13.86
N TYR A 65 -7.39 -1.26 14.14
CA TYR A 65 -8.59 -1.05 13.34
C TYR A 65 -8.34 -0.05 12.22
N THR A 66 -8.21 -0.54 11.00
CA THR A 66 -7.95 0.25 9.79
C THR A 66 -9.23 0.47 8.97
N PRO A 67 -9.24 1.49 8.07
CA PRO A 67 -10.40 1.74 7.21
C PRO A 67 -10.69 0.63 6.21
N GLY A 68 -9.78 -0.34 6.02
CA GLY A 68 -9.87 -1.28 4.91
C GLY A 68 -9.69 -0.62 3.55
N GLU A 69 -9.33 -1.40 2.55
CA GLU A 69 -9.10 -0.89 1.19
C GLU A 69 -9.31 -1.95 0.11
N VAL A 70 -9.60 -1.46 -1.11
CA VAL A 70 -9.59 -2.24 -2.34
C VAL A 70 -8.34 -1.88 -3.13
N ILE A 71 -7.50 -2.86 -3.43
CA ILE A 71 -6.23 -2.64 -4.14
C ILE A 71 -6.11 -3.50 -5.39
N PHE A 72 -5.25 -3.02 -6.32
CA PHE A 72 -4.74 -3.80 -7.45
C PHE A 72 -3.23 -3.91 -7.33
N SER A 73 -2.70 -5.12 -7.55
CA SER A 73 -1.26 -5.38 -7.58
C SER A 73 -0.70 -5.09 -8.98
N VAL A 74 0.40 -4.33 -9.05
CA VAL A 74 1.04 -3.94 -10.31
C VAL A 74 2.51 -4.38 -10.33
N PRO A 75 3.04 -4.80 -11.49
CA PRO A 75 4.40 -5.30 -11.62
C PRO A 75 5.43 -4.16 -11.72
N PHE A 76 5.25 -3.13 -10.91
CA PHE A 76 6.29 -2.13 -10.66
C PHE A 76 7.10 -2.61 -9.48
N PHE A 77 8.13 -3.42 -9.79
CA PHE A 77 8.86 -4.19 -8.78
C PHE A 77 9.98 -3.39 -8.11
N LYS A 78 10.18 -3.68 -6.82
CA LYS A 78 11.40 -3.40 -6.06
C LYS A 78 12.17 -4.70 -5.91
N ARG A 79 13.44 -4.70 -6.26
CA ARG A 79 14.31 -5.86 -6.03
C ARG A 79 14.98 -5.75 -4.69
N VAL A 80 14.89 -6.82 -3.91
CA VAL A 80 15.52 -6.93 -2.59
C VAL A 80 16.41 -8.15 -2.57
N SER A 81 17.66 -7.96 -2.12
CA SER A 81 18.64 -9.01 -1.90
C SER A 81 19.01 -9.05 -0.43
N ILE A 82 18.90 -10.22 0.19
CA ILE A 82 19.33 -10.48 1.55
C ILE A 82 20.40 -11.58 1.54
N SER A 83 21.55 -11.31 2.13
CA SER A 83 22.52 -12.35 2.46
C SER A 83 22.79 -12.38 3.95
N VAL A 84 22.91 -13.59 4.49
CA VAL A 84 23.18 -13.82 5.91
C VAL A 84 24.67 -13.68 6.17
N ARG A 85 25.01 -13.04 7.29
CA ARG A 85 26.36 -12.82 7.79
C ARG A 85 26.61 -13.72 9.01
N HIS A 86 27.85 -14.07 9.25
CA HIS A 86 28.23 -14.84 10.42
C HIS A 86 28.41 -14.00 11.70
N ASP A 87 28.50 -12.67 11.54
CA ASP A 87 28.44 -11.72 12.63
C ASP A 87 26.97 -11.30 12.94
N GLN A 88 26.78 -10.39 13.88
CA GLN A 88 25.43 -9.89 14.24
C GLN A 88 25.08 -8.53 13.61
N GLU A 89 25.94 -8.04 12.70
CA GLU A 89 25.81 -6.73 12.11
C GLU A 89 24.73 -6.68 11.01
N ILE A 90 24.05 -5.57 10.94
CA ILE A 90 23.12 -5.25 9.85
C ILE A 90 23.77 -4.22 8.94
N VAL A 91 24.09 -4.60 7.73
CA VAL A 91 24.70 -3.74 6.73
C VAL A 91 23.72 -3.48 5.59
N ILE A 92 23.33 -2.22 5.41
CA ILE A 92 22.50 -1.78 4.28
C ILE A 92 23.43 -1.23 3.20
N SER A 93 23.23 -1.67 1.96
CA SER A 93 24.00 -1.21 0.80
C SER A 93 23.94 0.32 0.67
N LYS A 94 25.09 0.92 0.34
CA LYS A 94 25.16 2.39 0.09
C LYS A 94 24.35 2.83 -1.12
N SER A 95 24.09 1.95 -2.07
CA SER A 95 23.22 2.18 -3.25
C SER A 95 21.74 2.23 -2.89
N SER A 96 21.32 1.54 -1.83
CA SER A 96 19.96 1.56 -1.36
C SER A 96 19.59 2.92 -0.79
N LYS A 97 18.40 3.42 -1.15
CA LYS A 97 17.85 4.65 -0.57
C LYS A 97 16.87 4.33 0.56
N ARG A 98 16.60 5.32 1.42
CA ARG A 98 15.58 5.23 2.48
C ARG A 98 15.95 4.25 3.59
N HIS A 99 17.18 4.37 4.07
CA HIS A 99 17.80 3.48 5.06
C HIS A 99 16.98 3.30 6.33
N ALA A 100 16.30 4.36 6.82
CA ALA A 100 15.44 4.30 8.01
C ALA A 100 14.32 3.25 7.87
N LEU A 101 13.65 3.20 6.72
CA LEU A 101 12.59 2.22 6.47
C LEU A 101 13.12 0.80 6.28
N ILE A 102 14.26 0.65 5.61
CA ILE A 102 14.93 -0.66 5.45
C ILE A 102 15.32 -1.19 6.82
N MET A 103 16.00 -0.37 7.63
CA MET A 103 16.40 -0.76 9.00
C MET A 103 15.19 -1.08 9.87
N HIS A 104 14.11 -0.29 9.75
CA HIS A 104 12.87 -0.56 10.47
C HIS A 104 12.29 -1.94 10.12
N ALA A 105 12.24 -2.29 8.84
CA ALA A 105 11.78 -3.61 8.39
C ALA A 105 12.64 -4.74 8.96
N VAL A 106 13.98 -4.58 8.95
CA VAL A 106 14.91 -5.57 9.51
C VAL A 106 14.65 -5.75 11.01
N LEU A 107 14.55 -4.66 11.77
CA LEU A 107 14.35 -4.70 13.22
C LEU A 107 12.96 -5.25 13.60
N LEU A 108 11.91 -4.95 12.82
CA LEU A 108 10.61 -5.58 12.98
C LEU A 108 10.71 -7.09 12.81
N MET A 109 11.38 -7.57 11.75
CA MET A 109 11.54 -8.99 11.53
C MET A 109 12.47 -9.64 12.56
N LYS A 110 13.51 -8.96 13.02
CA LYS A 110 14.37 -9.42 14.14
C LYS A 110 13.55 -9.60 15.42
N SER A 111 12.66 -8.68 15.71
CA SER A 111 11.73 -8.79 16.85
C SER A 111 10.72 -9.94 16.67
N ALA A 112 10.19 -10.14 15.46
CA ALA A 112 9.19 -11.18 15.18
C ALA A 112 9.81 -12.59 15.22
N LEU A 113 11.01 -12.77 14.64
CA LEU A 113 11.63 -14.08 14.42
C LEU A 113 12.70 -14.42 15.48
N HIS A 114 13.13 -13.46 16.29
CA HIS A 114 14.19 -13.61 17.30
C HIS A 114 15.53 -14.15 16.75
N PHE A 115 15.83 -13.87 15.47
CA PHE A 115 17.09 -14.27 14.89
C PHE A 115 18.27 -13.43 15.42
N LYS A 116 19.46 -14.03 15.45
CA LYS A 116 20.69 -13.41 15.93
C LYS A 116 21.68 -13.10 14.81
N ASP A 117 21.46 -13.68 13.64
CA ASP A 117 22.35 -13.53 12.49
C ASP A 117 22.44 -12.07 12.05
N GLY A 118 23.59 -11.67 11.51
CA GLY A 118 23.74 -10.44 10.77
C GLY A 118 23.20 -10.57 9.35
N LEU A 119 22.88 -9.44 8.73
CA LEU A 119 22.31 -9.40 7.38
C LEU A 119 23.01 -8.32 6.55
N ASN A 120 23.36 -8.65 5.30
CA ASN A 120 23.54 -7.64 4.26
C ASN A 120 22.20 -7.46 3.53
N VAL A 121 21.77 -6.21 3.42
CA VAL A 121 20.51 -5.84 2.78
C VAL A 121 20.81 -4.90 1.64
N ASP A 122 20.39 -5.28 0.43
CA ASP A 122 20.47 -4.43 -0.75
C ASP A 122 19.09 -4.28 -1.38
N VAL A 123 18.71 -3.04 -1.73
CA VAL A 123 17.40 -2.72 -2.34
C VAL A 123 17.61 -1.81 -3.54
N GLU A 124 17.19 -2.29 -4.69
CA GLU A 124 17.13 -1.48 -5.92
C GLU A 124 15.89 -0.59 -5.89
N ASN A 125 16.02 0.64 -5.40
CA ASN A 125 14.93 1.61 -5.27
C ASN A 125 15.30 3.03 -5.73
N SER A 126 16.31 3.18 -6.56
CA SER A 126 16.80 4.47 -7.06
C SER A 126 15.75 5.25 -7.87
N GLU A 127 14.90 4.54 -8.61
CA GLU A 127 13.85 5.09 -9.48
C GLU A 127 12.44 5.05 -8.85
N GLU A 128 12.35 4.97 -7.54
CA GLU A 128 11.08 4.84 -6.85
C GLU A 128 10.21 6.09 -7.03
N LEU A 129 8.94 5.87 -7.40
CA LEU A 129 7.92 6.91 -7.49
C LEU A 129 7.35 7.20 -6.11
N ARG A 130 7.95 8.17 -5.41
CA ARG A 130 7.51 8.57 -4.07
C ARG A 130 6.22 9.39 -4.16
N HIS A 131 5.33 9.20 -3.19
CA HIS A 131 4.10 10.00 -3.03
C HIS A 131 3.14 10.04 -4.22
N CYS A 132 3.26 9.10 -5.15
CA CYS A 132 2.38 8.99 -6.33
C CYS A 132 1.22 8.00 -6.16
N GLY A 133 0.98 7.53 -4.94
CA GLY A 133 -0.09 6.57 -4.65
C GLY A 133 0.26 5.11 -4.90
N LEU A 134 1.51 4.78 -5.23
CA LEU A 134 1.98 3.41 -5.50
C LEU A 134 2.38 2.61 -4.24
N GLY A 135 2.24 3.20 -3.06
CA GLY A 135 2.59 2.56 -1.79
C GLY A 135 4.09 2.34 -1.61
N SER A 136 4.90 3.35 -1.95
CA SER A 136 6.36 3.22 -1.97
C SER A 136 6.94 2.86 -0.60
N SER A 137 6.58 3.56 0.47
CA SER A 137 7.13 3.35 1.82
C SER A 137 6.72 2.01 2.42
N SER A 138 5.41 1.74 2.46
CA SER A 138 4.89 0.46 2.96
C SER A 138 5.29 -0.73 2.08
N GLY A 139 5.48 -0.50 0.76
CA GLY A 139 5.99 -1.51 -0.16
C GLY A 139 7.47 -1.83 0.06
N LEU A 140 8.29 -0.82 0.37
CA LEU A 140 9.70 -1.00 0.72
C LEU A 140 9.83 -1.82 2.03
N LEU A 141 9.10 -1.41 3.06
CA LEU A 141 9.08 -2.13 4.33
C LEU A 141 8.63 -3.59 4.13
N ALA A 142 7.56 -3.81 3.36
CA ALA A 142 7.03 -5.16 3.11
C ALA A 142 7.98 -6.02 2.27
N SER A 143 8.69 -5.45 1.29
CA SER A 143 9.63 -6.18 0.45
C SER A 143 10.82 -6.73 1.25
N VAL A 144 11.41 -5.90 2.11
CA VAL A 144 12.53 -6.32 2.99
C VAL A 144 12.06 -7.35 4.01
N ALA A 145 10.92 -7.12 4.66
CA ALA A 145 10.37 -8.05 5.63
C ALA A 145 10.04 -9.41 4.99
N CYS A 146 9.49 -9.41 3.78
CA CYS A 146 9.19 -10.63 3.03
C CYS A 146 10.47 -11.39 2.68
N ALA A 147 11.53 -10.71 2.22
CA ALA A 147 12.80 -11.33 1.91
C ALA A 147 13.44 -11.96 3.15
N ILE A 148 13.38 -11.31 4.30
CA ILE A 148 13.85 -11.89 5.56
C ILE A 148 13.00 -13.09 5.97
N ASN A 149 11.67 -13.01 5.86
CA ASN A 149 10.79 -14.14 6.15
C ASN A 149 11.13 -15.36 5.26
N GLU A 150 11.47 -15.14 3.96
CA GLU A 150 11.94 -16.17 3.04
C GLU A 150 13.27 -16.79 3.50
N VAL A 151 14.24 -15.99 3.97
CA VAL A 151 15.53 -16.45 4.49
C VAL A 151 15.32 -17.51 5.56
N TYR A 152 14.35 -17.32 6.44
CA TYR A 152 14.01 -18.24 7.52
C TYR A 152 12.90 -19.26 7.15
N GLY A 153 12.53 -19.37 5.88
CA GLY A 153 11.56 -20.37 5.39
C GLY A 153 10.11 -20.03 5.63
N ASN A 154 9.77 -18.76 5.73
CA ASN A 154 8.41 -18.21 5.94
C ASN A 154 7.75 -18.64 7.26
N PRO A 155 8.40 -18.49 8.41
CA PRO A 155 7.83 -18.86 9.70
C PRO A 155 6.62 -18.00 10.09
N VAL A 156 6.54 -16.75 9.62
CA VAL A 156 5.35 -15.91 9.77
C VAL A 156 4.45 -16.13 8.57
N ASP A 157 3.23 -16.57 8.81
CA ASP A 157 2.23 -16.74 7.75
C ASP A 157 1.83 -15.40 7.12
N LYS A 158 1.28 -15.47 5.90
CA LYS A 158 0.99 -14.28 5.10
C LYS A 158 0.03 -13.30 5.76
N LYS A 159 -1.05 -13.81 6.39
CA LYS A 159 -2.07 -12.95 7.02
C LYS A 159 -1.48 -12.24 8.24
N THR A 160 -0.78 -12.99 9.07
CA THR A 160 -0.06 -12.45 10.23
C THR A 160 0.98 -11.41 9.81
N LEU A 161 1.76 -11.68 8.76
CA LEU A 161 2.78 -10.75 8.27
C LEU A 161 2.16 -9.45 7.72
N ILE A 162 1.05 -9.52 6.96
CA ILE A 162 0.34 -8.33 6.46
C ILE A 162 -0.11 -7.46 7.63
N ALA A 163 -0.79 -8.04 8.62
CA ALA A 163 -1.27 -7.30 9.79
C ALA A 163 -0.11 -6.72 10.63
N TYR A 164 0.93 -7.52 10.87
CA TYR A 164 2.10 -7.12 11.62
C TYR A 164 2.81 -5.90 11.01
N LEU A 165 3.05 -5.94 9.68
CA LEU A 165 3.70 -4.84 8.98
C LEU A 165 2.82 -3.59 8.91
N ALA A 166 1.53 -3.73 8.74
CA ALA A 166 0.60 -2.60 8.73
C ALA A 166 0.51 -1.91 10.11
N GLN A 167 0.43 -2.70 11.18
CA GLN A 167 0.25 -2.21 12.55
C GLN A 167 1.54 -1.65 13.18
N ASN A 168 2.69 -1.85 12.55
CA ASN A 168 3.98 -1.33 13.00
C ASN A 168 4.63 -0.38 11.97
N HIS A 169 3.85 0.11 11.01
CA HIS A 169 4.34 0.98 9.95
C HIS A 169 4.62 2.40 10.46
N GLY A 170 5.63 3.04 9.85
CA GLY A 170 5.91 4.46 9.96
C GLY A 170 6.37 5.04 8.63
N GLU A 171 6.24 6.35 8.47
CA GLU A 171 6.75 7.08 7.31
C GLU A 171 8.09 7.71 7.66
N GLU A 172 9.03 7.70 6.72
CA GLU A 172 10.34 8.30 6.92
C GLU A 172 10.27 9.81 7.11
N ILE A 173 11.31 10.35 7.70
CA ILE A 173 11.56 11.78 7.87
C ILE A 173 12.82 12.10 7.06
N ASP A 174 12.71 13.00 6.08
CA ASP A 174 13.85 13.37 5.26
C ASP A 174 15.00 13.92 6.15
N GLY A 175 16.17 13.25 6.06
CA GLY A 175 17.35 13.57 6.85
C GLY A 175 17.42 12.95 8.26
N ASP A 176 16.42 12.15 8.68
CA ASP A 176 16.45 11.42 9.96
C ASP A 176 16.45 9.91 9.71
N ASN A 177 17.54 9.24 10.09
CA ASN A 177 17.67 7.80 9.98
C ASN A 177 17.27 7.05 11.26
N PHE A 178 16.86 7.73 12.31
CA PHE A 178 16.60 7.14 13.63
C PHE A 178 15.14 7.13 14.04
N HIS A 179 14.34 8.02 13.43
CA HIS A 179 12.93 8.16 13.78
C HIS A 179 12.03 8.06 12.54
N LEU A 180 10.79 7.66 12.80
CA LEU A 180 9.71 7.60 11.83
C LEU A 180 8.50 8.39 12.32
N ASN A 181 7.74 8.93 11.38
CA ASN A 181 6.42 9.48 11.65
C ASN A 181 5.38 8.36 11.78
N PRO A 182 4.53 8.38 12.81
CA PRO A 182 3.41 7.45 12.89
C PRO A 182 2.38 7.76 11.80
N VAL A 183 2.07 6.75 11.01
CA VAL A 183 1.09 6.81 9.92
C VAL A 183 0.25 5.55 9.95
N GLN A 184 -1.07 5.70 9.79
CA GLN A 184 -1.96 4.57 9.65
C GLN A 184 -1.70 3.87 8.31
N CYS A 185 -1.38 2.58 8.35
CA CYS A 185 -1.21 1.72 7.18
C CYS A 185 -2.31 0.66 7.16
N ILE A 186 -2.92 0.45 5.99
CA ILE A 186 -4.02 -0.51 5.83
C ILE A 186 -3.50 -1.91 5.48
N GLY A 187 -2.26 -2.00 4.97
CA GLY A 187 -1.63 -3.28 4.65
C GLY A 187 -1.66 -3.67 3.18
N GLY A 188 -2.24 -2.84 2.29
CA GLY A 188 -2.37 -3.18 0.87
C GLY A 188 -1.06 -3.41 0.15
N SER A 189 0.00 -2.70 0.50
CA SER A 189 1.32 -2.96 -0.09
C SER A 189 1.88 -4.32 0.32
N ALA A 190 1.67 -4.74 1.57
CA ALA A 190 2.05 -6.06 2.01
C ALA A 190 1.19 -7.14 1.33
N ALA A 191 -0.12 -6.91 1.23
CA ALA A 191 -1.03 -7.83 0.56
C ALA A 191 -0.74 -7.99 -0.94
N ALA A 192 -0.37 -6.91 -1.64
CA ALA A 192 -0.03 -6.95 -3.08
C ALA A 192 1.10 -7.93 -3.40
N GLY A 193 2.09 -8.05 -2.50
CA GLY A 193 3.16 -9.02 -2.66
C GLY A 193 2.82 -10.40 -2.12
N LEU A 194 2.19 -10.48 -0.95
CA LEU A 194 1.98 -11.73 -0.24
C LEU A 194 0.78 -12.55 -0.75
N CYS A 195 -0.25 -11.89 -1.31
CA CYS A 195 -1.39 -12.56 -1.91
C CYS A 195 -1.13 -12.82 -3.40
N LYS A 196 -1.47 -14.03 -3.87
CA LYS A 196 -1.38 -14.40 -5.29
C LYS A 196 -2.65 -13.97 -6.03
N ALA A 197 -2.89 -12.67 -6.12
CA ALA A 197 -4.09 -12.09 -6.71
C ALA A 197 -3.81 -10.70 -7.30
N GLY A 198 -4.54 -10.36 -8.36
CA GLY A 198 -4.45 -9.05 -9.00
C GLY A 198 -5.31 -7.99 -8.32
N MET A 199 -6.41 -8.39 -7.71
CA MET A 199 -7.28 -7.53 -6.90
C MET A 199 -7.46 -8.15 -5.52
N ILE A 200 -7.38 -7.31 -4.48
CA ILE A 200 -7.46 -7.73 -3.07
C ILE A 200 -8.33 -6.73 -2.32
N ILE A 201 -9.22 -7.23 -1.48
CA ILE A 201 -9.96 -6.45 -0.49
C ILE A 201 -9.42 -6.76 0.90
N LEU A 202 -8.96 -5.71 1.60
CA LEU A 202 -8.59 -5.79 3.01
C LEU A 202 -9.67 -5.11 3.85
N SER A 203 -10.04 -5.74 4.95
CA SER A 203 -10.95 -5.17 5.94
C SER A 203 -10.21 -4.77 7.22
N GLY A 204 -10.94 -4.46 8.29
CA GLY A 204 -10.36 -4.09 9.59
C GLY A 204 -9.22 -5.00 10.02
N GLU A 205 -8.30 -4.49 10.81
CA GLU A 205 -7.08 -5.18 11.25
C GLU A 205 -6.17 -5.68 10.11
N SER A 206 -6.28 -5.08 8.92
CA SER A 206 -5.46 -5.42 7.73
C SER A 206 -5.64 -6.86 7.22
N VAL A 207 -6.84 -7.41 7.37
CA VAL A 207 -7.16 -8.80 6.99
C VAL A 207 -7.61 -8.85 5.53
N PRO A 208 -6.93 -9.61 4.64
CA PRO A 208 -7.43 -9.92 3.31
C PRO A 208 -8.71 -10.77 3.40
N ILE A 209 -9.85 -10.21 2.99
CA ILE A 209 -11.16 -10.87 3.06
C ILE A 209 -11.63 -11.42 1.72
N ALA A 210 -11.16 -10.85 0.60
CA ALA A 210 -11.45 -11.35 -0.73
C ALA A 210 -10.28 -11.11 -1.68
N THR A 211 -10.10 -12.02 -2.62
CA THR A 211 -9.06 -11.93 -3.65
C THR A 211 -9.61 -12.37 -4.99
N MET A 212 -9.12 -11.75 -6.09
CA MET A 212 -9.49 -12.10 -7.45
C MET A 212 -8.27 -12.04 -8.37
N ARG A 213 -8.12 -13.03 -9.23
CA ARG A 213 -7.18 -12.95 -10.36
C ARG A 213 -7.83 -12.15 -11.48
N VAL A 214 -7.22 -11.04 -11.85
CA VAL A 214 -7.69 -10.20 -12.96
C VAL A 214 -7.35 -10.90 -14.29
N PRO A 215 -8.29 -11.01 -15.23
CA PRO A 215 -8.02 -11.63 -16.53
C PRO A 215 -6.85 -10.96 -17.26
N LYS A 216 -6.02 -11.75 -17.95
CA LYS A 216 -4.81 -11.25 -18.66
C LYS A 216 -5.12 -10.33 -19.84
N THR A 217 -6.37 -10.30 -20.29
CA THR A 217 -6.85 -9.40 -21.35
C THR A 217 -6.89 -7.93 -20.94
N TYR A 218 -6.77 -7.65 -19.63
CA TYR A 218 -6.78 -6.29 -19.10
C TYR A 218 -5.38 -5.75 -18.86
N SER A 219 -5.21 -4.49 -19.20
CA SER A 219 -4.03 -3.69 -18.87
C SER A 219 -4.35 -2.65 -17.81
N ILE A 220 -3.37 -2.33 -17.00
CA ILE A 220 -3.39 -1.18 -16.09
C ILE A 220 -2.56 -0.06 -16.71
N ILE A 221 -3.16 1.11 -16.86
CA ILE A 221 -2.46 2.33 -17.28
C ILE A 221 -2.48 3.29 -16.10
N VAL A 222 -1.30 3.74 -15.70
CA VAL A 222 -1.12 4.73 -14.63
C VAL A 222 -0.59 6.02 -15.23
N GLY A 223 -1.25 7.13 -14.93
CA GLY A 223 -0.84 8.47 -15.33
C GLY A 223 -0.47 9.31 -14.10
N ILE A 224 0.72 9.92 -14.14
CA ILE A 224 1.20 10.80 -13.06
C ILE A 224 1.45 12.18 -13.67
N PRO A 225 0.90 13.28 -13.11
CA PRO A 225 1.18 14.63 -13.57
C PRO A 225 2.69 14.94 -13.56
N LYS A 226 3.21 15.52 -14.66
CA LYS A 226 4.66 15.78 -14.81
C LYS A 226 5.19 16.89 -13.94
N ASP A 227 4.31 17.81 -13.53
CA ASP A 227 4.61 18.98 -12.71
C ASP A 227 4.63 18.70 -11.20
N ILE A 228 4.52 17.43 -10.82
CA ILE A 228 4.66 17.04 -9.42
C ILE A 228 6.13 17.08 -9.06
N ARG A 229 6.44 17.97 -8.13
CA ARG A 229 7.73 18.00 -7.45
C ARG A 229 7.73 16.96 -6.34
N ASP A 230 8.86 16.31 -6.10
CA ASP A 230 9.05 15.50 -4.90
C ASP A 230 8.80 16.39 -3.68
N ALA A 231 7.61 16.21 -3.09
CA ALA A 231 7.25 16.97 -1.91
C ALA A 231 7.89 16.32 -0.70
N ASP A 232 8.44 17.12 0.20
CA ASP A 232 8.89 16.69 1.52
C ASP A 232 7.76 15.91 2.21
N SER A 233 8.07 14.73 2.73
CA SER A 233 7.13 13.83 3.39
C SER A 233 6.38 14.53 4.53
N ARG A 234 7.05 15.42 5.29
CA ARG A 234 6.44 16.19 6.38
C ARG A 234 5.38 17.15 5.88
N ILE A 235 5.65 17.83 4.75
CA ILE A 235 4.69 18.79 4.13
C ILE A 235 3.44 18.02 3.69
N LEU A 236 3.60 16.89 3.02
CA LEU A 236 2.48 16.07 2.56
C LEU A 236 1.66 15.52 3.71
N MET A 237 2.32 14.95 4.72
CA MET A 237 1.66 14.46 5.93
C MET A 237 0.91 15.57 6.68
N GLY A 238 1.51 16.77 6.76
CA GLY A 238 0.85 17.93 7.34
C GLY A 238 -0.42 18.33 6.58
N LYS A 239 -0.39 18.29 5.25
CA LYS A 239 -1.57 18.54 4.40
C LYS A 239 -2.62 17.43 4.58
N GLU A 240 -2.21 16.18 4.61
CA GLU A 240 -3.10 15.03 4.81
C GLU A 240 -3.81 15.14 6.16
N LYS A 241 -3.06 15.38 7.25
CA LYS A 241 -3.59 15.58 8.60
C LYS A 241 -4.66 16.67 8.64
N LYS A 242 -4.42 17.81 7.99
CA LYS A 242 -5.39 18.92 7.90
C LYS A 242 -6.66 18.57 7.14
N ASN A 243 -6.65 17.54 6.29
CA ASN A 243 -7.77 17.13 5.45
C ASN A 243 -8.46 15.83 5.90
N LEU A 244 -7.96 15.16 6.95
CA LEU A 244 -8.52 13.88 7.44
C LEU A 244 -10.01 13.97 7.77
N TYR A 245 -10.47 15.08 8.34
CA TYR A 245 -11.89 15.28 8.67
C TYR A 245 -12.83 15.13 7.48
N LYS A 246 -12.37 15.43 6.25
CA LYS A 246 -13.17 15.28 5.02
C LYS A 246 -13.42 13.81 4.70
N PHE A 247 -12.42 12.96 4.91
CA PHE A 247 -12.56 11.52 4.71
C PHE A 247 -13.47 10.92 5.78
N VAL A 248 -13.28 11.33 7.03
CA VAL A 248 -14.16 10.91 8.15
C VAL A 248 -15.62 11.32 7.89
N ALA A 249 -15.86 12.55 7.42
CA ALA A 249 -17.20 13.01 7.05
C ALA A 249 -17.81 12.18 5.91
N THR A 250 -17.02 11.85 4.88
CA THR A 250 -17.45 10.96 3.78
C THR A 250 -17.82 9.57 4.32
N GLY A 251 -16.99 8.99 5.20
CA GLY A 251 -17.28 7.69 5.81
C GLY A 251 -18.55 7.71 6.67
N ARG A 252 -18.73 8.73 7.50
CA ARG A 252 -19.97 8.90 8.28
C ARG A 252 -21.21 9.02 7.42
N LYS A 253 -21.13 9.76 6.32
CA LYS A 253 -22.25 9.98 5.40
C LYS A 253 -22.58 8.75 4.56
N TYR A 254 -21.55 8.07 4.01
CA TYR A 254 -21.72 7.05 2.99
C TYR A 254 -21.32 5.64 3.43
N GLY A 255 -20.85 5.46 4.68
CA GLY A 255 -20.28 4.17 5.13
C GLY A 255 -21.26 3.00 4.96
N LYS A 256 -22.53 3.18 5.27
CA LYS A 256 -23.56 2.14 5.06
C LYS A 256 -23.72 1.77 3.57
N ILE A 257 -23.71 2.76 2.68
CA ILE A 257 -23.84 2.56 1.22
C ILE A 257 -22.56 1.89 0.68
N ILE A 258 -21.39 2.31 1.15
CA ILE A 258 -20.12 1.69 0.77
C ILE A 258 -20.11 0.22 1.18
N ALA A 259 -20.48 -0.10 2.43
CA ALA A 259 -20.54 -1.47 2.93
C ALA A 259 -21.56 -2.32 2.14
N TYR A 260 -22.74 -1.79 1.87
CA TYR A 260 -23.75 -2.43 1.02
C TYR A 260 -23.21 -2.72 -0.40
N ASN A 261 -22.60 -1.73 -1.03
CA ASN A 261 -22.04 -1.88 -2.37
C ASN A 261 -20.91 -2.91 -2.44
N ILE A 262 -20.08 -2.99 -1.40
CA ILE A 262 -19.03 -4.03 -1.33
C ILE A 262 -19.67 -5.41 -1.20
N LEU A 263 -20.61 -5.58 -0.26
CA LEU A 263 -21.20 -6.88 0.02
C LEU A 263 -22.08 -7.39 -1.13
N HIS A 264 -22.96 -6.52 -1.67
CA HIS A 264 -24.01 -6.93 -2.61
C HIS A 264 -23.68 -6.67 -4.09
N ARG A 265 -22.62 -5.90 -4.40
CA ARG A 265 -22.25 -5.59 -5.79
C ARG A 265 -20.80 -6.00 -6.08
N MET A 266 -19.81 -5.57 -5.27
CA MET A 266 -18.41 -5.80 -5.57
C MET A 266 -18.00 -7.26 -5.35
N LEU A 267 -18.38 -7.88 -4.21
CA LEU A 267 -18.04 -9.28 -3.95
C LEU A 267 -18.66 -10.25 -4.96
N PRO A 268 -19.96 -10.16 -5.32
CA PRO A 268 -20.52 -10.95 -6.41
C PRO A 268 -19.81 -10.71 -7.75
N ALA A 269 -19.50 -9.45 -8.09
CA ALA A 269 -18.78 -9.11 -9.31
C ALA A 269 -17.34 -9.70 -9.33
N MET A 270 -16.67 -9.78 -8.18
CA MET A 270 -15.37 -10.47 -8.07
C MET A 270 -15.50 -11.97 -8.39
N VAL A 271 -16.53 -12.64 -7.88
CA VAL A 271 -16.79 -14.05 -8.17
C VAL A 271 -17.03 -14.25 -9.68
N MET A 272 -17.82 -13.38 -10.29
CA MET A 272 -18.13 -13.38 -11.72
C MET A 272 -17.01 -12.83 -12.60
N ARG A 273 -15.94 -12.25 -12.01
CA ARG A 273 -14.85 -11.54 -12.69
C ARG A 273 -15.34 -10.38 -13.58
N ASP A 274 -16.41 -9.73 -13.17
CA ASP A 274 -16.99 -8.58 -13.83
C ASP A 274 -16.29 -7.29 -13.37
N LEU A 275 -15.25 -6.89 -14.11
CA LEU A 275 -14.50 -5.66 -13.81
C LEU A 275 -15.31 -4.39 -14.04
N LYS A 276 -16.34 -4.44 -14.91
CA LYS A 276 -17.21 -3.29 -15.15
C LYS A 276 -18.03 -2.99 -13.90
N ALA A 277 -18.70 -4.00 -13.32
CA ALA A 277 -19.48 -3.85 -12.09
C ALA A 277 -18.60 -3.45 -10.91
N ILE A 278 -17.38 -3.99 -10.79
CA ILE A 278 -16.38 -3.55 -9.81
C ILE A 278 -16.04 -2.07 -10.02
N GLY A 279 -15.81 -1.67 -11.27
CA GLY A 279 -15.49 -0.30 -11.65
C GLY A 279 -16.61 0.67 -11.34
N ASP A 280 -17.87 0.26 -11.45
CA ASP A 280 -19.03 1.09 -11.13
C ASP A 280 -19.09 1.42 -9.62
N VAL A 281 -18.78 0.45 -8.76
CA VAL A 281 -18.69 0.68 -7.30
C VAL A 281 -17.53 1.64 -6.96
N ILE A 282 -16.35 1.45 -7.58
CA ILE A 282 -15.20 2.33 -7.38
C ILE A 282 -15.52 3.75 -7.88
N TYR A 283 -16.17 3.87 -9.03
CA TYR A 283 -16.56 5.14 -9.60
C TYR A 283 -17.54 5.90 -8.69
N GLU A 284 -18.57 5.22 -8.17
CA GLU A 284 -19.51 5.82 -7.21
C GLU A 284 -18.76 6.39 -5.99
N TYR A 285 -17.84 5.63 -5.40
CA TYR A 285 -17.04 6.09 -4.27
C TYR A 285 -16.17 7.31 -4.62
N ARG A 286 -15.46 7.25 -5.75
CA ARG A 286 -14.50 8.27 -6.14
C ARG A 286 -15.15 9.55 -6.65
N PHE A 287 -16.10 9.42 -7.55
CA PHE A 287 -16.68 10.57 -8.26
C PHE A 287 -17.96 11.08 -7.62
N LYS A 288 -18.86 10.19 -7.15
CA LYS A 288 -20.17 10.59 -6.61
C LYS A 288 -20.15 10.87 -5.10
N MET A 289 -19.35 10.14 -4.33
CA MET A 289 -19.23 10.34 -2.88
C MET A 289 -18.16 11.37 -2.48
N GLY A 290 -17.52 12.05 -3.44
CA GLY A 290 -16.61 13.17 -3.22
C GLY A 290 -15.18 12.80 -2.81
N SER A 291 -14.79 11.53 -2.88
CA SER A 291 -13.44 11.08 -2.49
C SER A 291 -12.32 11.80 -3.26
N ILE A 292 -12.47 12.00 -4.59
CA ILE A 292 -11.49 12.74 -5.40
C ILE A 292 -11.35 14.19 -4.93
N LYS A 293 -12.46 14.86 -4.62
CA LYS A 293 -12.47 16.24 -4.11
C LYS A 293 -11.71 16.34 -2.78
N ASN A 294 -11.85 15.34 -1.91
CA ASN A 294 -11.13 15.28 -0.65
C ASN A 294 -9.61 15.15 -0.83
N CYS A 295 -9.15 14.60 -1.97
CA CYS A 295 -7.73 14.40 -2.30
C CYS A 295 -7.07 15.60 -3.01
N SER A 296 -7.79 16.70 -3.24
CA SER A 296 -7.28 17.89 -3.96
C SER A 296 -6.06 18.56 -3.30
N PHE A 297 -5.75 18.21 -2.05
CA PHE A 297 -4.58 18.73 -1.34
C PHE A 297 -3.25 18.14 -1.84
N THR A 298 -3.27 16.98 -2.50
CA THR A 298 -2.07 16.36 -3.09
C THR A 298 -1.71 17.02 -4.42
N TYR A 299 -2.72 17.33 -5.22
CA TYR A 299 -2.59 18.01 -6.50
C TYR A 299 -3.83 18.87 -6.74
N LYS A 300 -3.65 20.20 -6.77
CA LYS A 300 -4.75 21.18 -6.83
C LYS A 300 -5.71 20.93 -8.00
N ASN A 301 -5.17 20.52 -9.14
CA ASN A 301 -5.95 20.29 -10.37
C ASN A 301 -6.52 18.87 -10.47
N LEU A 302 -6.31 18.00 -9.47
CA LEU A 302 -6.73 16.60 -9.51
C LEU A 302 -8.22 16.42 -9.84
N PRO A 303 -9.17 17.14 -9.21
CA PRO A 303 -10.60 16.98 -9.54
C PRO A 303 -10.92 17.37 -10.98
N LYS A 304 -10.32 18.45 -11.51
CA LYS A 304 -10.52 18.89 -12.90
C LYS A 304 -9.94 17.86 -13.87
N LEU A 305 -8.76 17.35 -13.60
CA LEU A 305 -8.10 16.32 -14.41
C LEU A 305 -8.93 15.03 -14.45
N CYS A 306 -9.40 14.55 -13.29
CA CYS A 306 -10.28 13.39 -13.23
C CYS A 306 -11.59 13.60 -14.00
N LYS A 307 -12.16 14.81 -13.94
CA LYS A 307 -13.40 15.15 -14.68
C LYS A 307 -13.18 15.10 -16.19
N ARG A 308 -12.03 15.59 -16.71
CA ARG A 308 -11.72 15.50 -18.14
C ARG A 308 -11.50 14.06 -18.61
N LEU A 309 -11.01 13.18 -17.75
CA LEU A 309 -10.78 11.75 -18.07
C LEU A 309 -12.01 10.87 -17.81
N GLU A 310 -13.09 11.42 -17.22
CA GLU A 310 -14.27 10.67 -16.79
C GLU A 310 -14.99 9.95 -17.95
N TYR A 311 -14.90 10.50 -19.17
CA TYR A 311 -15.46 9.86 -20.36
C TYR A 311 -14.87 8.46 -20.62
N LEU A 312 -13.61 8.20 -20.23
CA LEU A 312 -13.02 6.88 -20.39
C LEU A 312 -13.85 5.79 -19.69
N LYS A 313 -14.46 6.13 -18.54
CA LYS A 313 -15.36 5.21 -17.83
C LYS A 313 -16.77 5.26 -18.41
N ASN A 314 -17.30 6.45 -18.71
CA ASN A 314 -18.69 6.64 -19.14
C ASN A 314 -18.95 6.01 -20.52
N ASP A 315 -17.96 6.11 -21.44
CA ASP A 315 -18.04 5.56 -22.79
C ASP A 315 -17.58 4.09 -22.88
N GLY A 316 -17.27 3.45 -21.72
CA GLY A 316 -16.88 2.05 -21.65
C GLY A 316 -15.50 1.75 -22.24
N ILE A 317 -14.63 2.76 -22.40
CA ILE A 317 -13.23 2.58 -22.84
C ILE A 317 -12.40 1.93 -21.72
N ALA A 318 -12.71 2.28 -20.48
CA ALA A 318 -12.10 1.67 -19.31
C ALA A 318 -13.16 1.12 -18.37
N GLU A 319 -12.98 -0.10 -17.89
CA GLU A 319 -13.86 -0.70 -16.89
C GLU A 319 -13.68 -0.04 -15.53
N ILE A 320 -12.44 0.37 -15.19
CA ILE A 320 -12.13 1.04 -13.93
C ILE A 320 -11.39 2.34 -14.25
N LEU A 321 -11.83 3.43 -13.64
CA LEU A 321 -11.12 4.71 -13.55
C LEU A 321 -11.08 5.14 -12.09
N SER A 322 -9.88 5.38 -11.57
CA SER A 322 -9.69 5.80 -10.18
C SER A 322 -8.40 6.61 -10.01
N ILE A 323 -8.27 7.24 -8.86
CA ILE A 323 -6.98 7.67 -8.35
C ILE A 323 -6.43 6.61 -7.39
N SER A 324 -5.12 6.53 -7.26
CA SER A 324 -4.52 5.63 -6.29
C SER A 324 -4.30 6.32 -4.95
N SER A 325 -4.88 5.75 -3.88
CA SER A 325 -4.82 6.32 -2.52
C SER A 325 -5.39 7.75 -2.49
N VAL A 326 -4.60 8.72 -2.05
CA VAL A 326 -4.93 10.15 -2.09
C VAL A 326 -4.46 10.84 -3.38
N GLY A 327 -3.95 10.08 -4.35
CA GLY A 327 -3.39 10.60 -5.59
C GLY A 327 -1.91 10.98 -5.43
N PRO A 328 -1.37 11.75 -6.38
CA PRO A 328 -1.97 12.24 -7.60
C PRO A 328 -2.00 11.23 -8.76
N GLY A 329 -1.49 10.02 -8.60
CA GLY A 329 -1.55 8.98 -9.63
C GLY A 329 -3.00 8.62 -9.96
N ILE A 330 -3.36 8.74 -11.24
CA ILE A 330 -4.64 8.30 -11.81
C ILE A 330 -4.39 6.98 -12.53
N PHE A 331 -5.32 6.05 -12.44
CA PHE A 331 -5.19 4.80 -13.18
C PHE A 331 -6.51 4.33 -13.78
N VAL A 332 -6.37 3.56 -14.85
CA VAL A 332 -7.46 2.83 -15.47
C VAL A 332 -7.10 1.35 -15.59
N ILE A 333 -8.13 0.50 -15.58
CA ILE A 333 -8.02 -0.91 -15.99
C ILE A 333 -8.92 -1.08 -17.21
N THR A 334 -8.35 -1.59 -18.31
CA THR A 334 -8.99 -1.53 -19.63
C THR A 334 -8.54 -2.67 -20.53
N LYS A 335 -9.39 -3.03 -21.50
CA LYS A 335 -9.04 -3.85 -22.67
C LYS A 335 -8.54 -3.00 -23.86
N GLN A 336 -8.63 -1.66 -23.75
CA GLN A 336 -8.30 -0.70 -24.79
C GLN A 336 -7.12 0.20 -24.39
N PRO A 337 -5.92 -0.36 -24.09
CA PRO A 337 -4.81 0.40 -23.49
C PRO A 337 -4.36 1.58 -24.33
N LYS A 338 -4.31 1.42 -25.67
CA LYS A 338 -3.87 2.49 -26.58
C LYS A 338 -4.76 3.73 -26.55
N LEU A 339 -6.07 3.57 -26.37
CA LEU A 339 -7.00 4.71 -26.22
C LEU A 339 -6.77 5.43 -24.91
N CYS A 340 -6.64 4.69 -23.81
CA CYS A 340 -6.37 5.27 -22.51
C CYS A 340 -4.99 5.97 -22.45
N GLU A 341 -3.96 5.40 -23.07
CA GLU A 341 -2.65 6.03 -23.17
C GLU A 341 -2.68 7.35 -23.95
N ARG A 342 -3.44 7.41 -25.06
CA ARG A 342 -3.64 8.67 -25.82
C ARG A 342 -4.31 9.72 -24.95
N ALA A 343 -5.39 9.34 -24.25
CA ALA A 343 -6.10 10.24 -23.34
C ALA A 343 -5.19 10.77 -22.22
N PHE A 344 -4.32 9.92 -21.65
CA PHE A 344 -3.39 10.34 -20.62
C PHE A 344 -2.27 11.22 -21.16
N ARG A 345 -1.81 10.99 -22.41
CA ARG A 345 -0.83 11.85 -23.09
C ARG A 345 -1.37 13.23 -23.37
N SER A 346 -2.64 13.35 -23.81
CA SER A 346 -3.27 14.64 -24.07
C SER A 346 -3.38 15.50 -22.79
N GLU A 347 -3.47 14.85 -21.62
CA GLU A 347 -3.43 15.48 -20.30
C GLU A 347 -2.00 15.69 -19.76
N ARG A 348 -0.96 15.50 -20.58
CA ARG A 348 0.46 15.66 -20.24
C ARG A 348 0.93 14.82 -19.05
N LEU A 349 0.34 13.63 -18.86
CA LEU A 349 0.75 12.71 -17.81
C LEU A 349 2.00 11.92 -18.22
N LYS A 350 2.84 11.57 -17.24
CA LYS A 350 3.83 10.50 -17.37
C LYS A 350 3.10 9.17 -17.26
N ILE A 351 3.27 8.30 -18.25
CA ILE A 351 2.46 7.08 -18.39
C ILE A 351 3.29 5.86 -18.07
N TYR A 352 2.67 4.94 -17.35
CA TYR A 352 3.16 3.59 -17.10
C TYR A 352 2.04 2.63 -17.47
N SER A 353 2.40 1.54 -18.18
CA SER A 353 1.44 0.56 -18.69
C SER A 353 1.93 -0.83 -18.37
N TRP A 354 1.08 -1.64 -17.74
CA TRP A 354 1.41 -3.01 -17.33
C TRP A 354 0.19 -3.94 -17.42
N ALA A 355 0.45 -5.25 -17.48
CA ALA A 355 -0.54 -6.25 -17.09
C ALA A 355 -0.73 -6.23 -15.57
N VAL A 356 -1.88 -6.69 -15.07
CA VAL A 356 -2.10 -6.84 -13.62
C VAL A 356 -1.19 -7.92 -13.06
N ASN A 357 -0.55 -7.69 -11.92
CA ASN A 357 0.24 -8.71 -11.25
C ASN A 357 -0.67 -9.64 -10.44
N ASN A 358 -0.85 -10.86 -10.91
CA ASN A 358 -1.66 -11.88 -10.25
C ASN A 358 -0.87 -12.84 -9.34
N ASP A 359 0.45 -12.72 -9.28
CA ASP A 359 1.32 -13.77 -8.73
C ASP A 359 2.02 -13.38 -7.42
N GLY A 360 1.82 -12.11 -6.99
CA GLY A 360 2.50 -11.57 -5.82
C GLY A 360 3.98 -11.29 -6.07
N TYR A 361 4.82 -11.40 -5.04
CA TYR A 361 6.27 -11.29 -5.22
C TYR A 361 6.85 -12.53 -5.94
N LYS A 362 7.99 -12.34 -6.59
CA LYS A 362 8.70 -13.39 -7.33
C LYS A 362 10.06 -13.62 -6.72
N ILE A 363 10.39 -14.88 -6.48
CA ILE A 363 11.75 -15.26 -6.11
C ILE A 363 12.60 -15.27 -7.38
N VAL A 364 13.64 -14.44 -7.39
CA VAL A 364 14.63 -14.37 -8.47
C VAL A 364 15.73 -15.39 -8.23
N ARG A 365 16.23 -15.47 -6.99
CA ARG A 365 17.29 -16.40 -6.61
C ARG A 365 17.19 -16.81 -5.14
N ARG A 366 17.52 -18.07 -4.85
CA ARG A 366 17.73 -18.58 -3.48
C ARG A 366 18.94 -19.49 -3.43
N MET A 367 19.70 -19.42 -2.35
CA MET A 367 20.79 -20.34 -2.06
C MET A 367 20.56 -20.95 -0.68
N LYS A 368 20.47 -22.28 -0.60
CA LYS A 368 20.27 -22.98 0.68
C LYS A 368 21.43 -22.70 1.63
N ASN A 369 21.15 -22.73 2.90
CA ASN A 369 22.15 -22.87 3.93
C ASN A 369 22.61 -24.35 3.87
N GLY A 370 23.89 -24.57 3.62
CA GLY A 370 24.46 -25.90 3.50
C GLY A 370 24.35 -26.70 4.78
#